data_5176da930601a1ebf5e69a2e960a7223
#
_entry.id   5176da930601a1ebf5e69a2e960a7223
#
_cell.length_a   1.000
_cell.length_b   1.000
_cell.length_c   1.000
_cell.angle_alpha   90.00
_cell.angle_beta   90.00
_cell.angle_gamma   90.00
#
_symmetry.space_group_name_H-M   'P 1'
#
loop_
_entity.id
_entity.type
_entity.pdbx_description
1 polymer ?
#
loop_
_entity_poly.entity_id
_entity_poly.type
_entity_poly.pdbx_seq_one_letter_code
_entity_poly.pdbx_strand_id
1 'polypeptide(L)'
;MPTTEEVQVLIDEYCEAMSANDRERWLDCFTDDAVQEDPVGTPPNIGRAAIGAFFDANVNGVTLRCTAPPLVVGNEVIAFFAVRTTMGDQTFILPRIIDHIVLDDTGTRFASLRAFFDFSELVPAVGDD
;
A
#
# COMPACT_ATOMS: atom_id res chain seq x y z
N MET A 1 2.98 -16.52 14.98
CA MET A 1 2.86 -15.05 14.85
C MET A 1 4.03 -14.54 14.04
N PRO A 2 3.81 -13.72 13.00
CA PRO A 2 4.91 -13.14 12.26
C PRO A 2 5.69 -12.15 13.12
N THR A 3 6.99 -12.06 12.87
CA THR A 3 7.85 -11.08 13.52
C THR A 3 7.76 -9.74 12.77
N THR A 4 8.21 -8.68 13.43
CA THR A 4 8.30 -7.36 12.76
C THR A 4 9.17 -7.44 11.50
N GLU A 5 10.27 -8.20 11.56
CA GLU A 5 11.19 -8.37 10.42
C GLU A 5 10.52 -9.10 9.26
N GLU A 6 9.74 -10.14 9.54
CA GLU A 6 9.00 -10.86 8.50
C GLU A 6 7.95 -9.97 7.85
N VAL A 7 7.23 -9.18 8.65
CA VAL A 7 6.25 -8.22 8.14
C VAL A 7 6.92 -7.13 7.32
N GLN A 8 8.09 -6.65 7.76
CA GLN A 8 8.86 -5.64 7.00
C GLN A 8 9.22 -6.15 5.60
N VAL A 9 9.61 -7.43 5.49
CA VAL A 9 9.91 -8.03 4.17
C VAL A 9 8.68 -8.00 3.27
N LEU A 10 7.51 -8.35 3.79
CA LEU A 10 6.26 -8.31 3.02
C LEU A 10 5.90 -6.87 2.59
N ILE A 11 6.05 -5.91 3.50
CA ILE A 11 5.77 -4.50 3.22
C ILE A 11 6.76 -3.96 2.19
N ASP A 12 8.03 -4.33 2.29
CA ASP A 12 9.05 -3.92 1.30
C ASP A 12 8.72 -4.47 -0.08
N GLU A 13 8.26 -5.71 -0.17
CA GLU A 13 7.82 -6.30 -1.44
C GLU A 13 6.62 -5.53 -2.01
N TYR A 14 5.66 -5.17 -1.17
CA TYR A 14 4.50 -4.37 -1.56
C TYR A 14 4.93 -3.01 -2.15
N CYS A 15 5.84 -2.31 -1.46
CA CYS A 15 6.37 -1.03 -1.93
C CYS A 15 7.15 -1.16 -3.22
N GLU A 16 8.03 -2.15 -3.32
CA GLU A 16 8.87 -2.38 -4.50
C GLU A 16 8.04 -2.75 -5.72
N ALA A 17 7.05 -3.63 -5.54
CA ALA A 17 6.18 -4.05 -6.62
C ALA A 17 5.34 -2.89 -7.14
N MET A 18 4.81 -2.06 -6.25
CA MET A 18 4.06 -0.86 -6.64
C MET A 18 4.95 0.10 -7.42
N SER A 19 6.14 0.40 -6.89
CA SER A 19 7.08 1.36 -7.49
C SER A 19 7.62 0.87 -8.83
N ALA A 20 7.74 -0.44 -9.01
CA ALA A 20 8.14 -1.06 -10.28
C ALA A 20 6.98 -1.20 -11.27
N ASN A 21 5.76 -0.87 -10.87
CA ASN A 21 4.54 -1.11 -11.64
C ASN A 21 4.39 -2.60 -12.01
N ASP A 22 4.78 -3.47 -11.09
CA ASP A 22 4.73 -4.92 -11.28
C ASP A 22 3.45 -5.48 -10.67
N ARG A 23 2.43 -5.58 -11.49
CA ARG A 23 1.07 -5.94 -11.10
C ARG A 23 1.00 -7.29 -10.40
N GLU A 24 1.64 -8.30 -10.96
CA GLU A 24 1.53 -9.65 -10.41
C GLU A 24 2.24 -9.77 -9.04
N ARG A 25 3.43 -9.19 -8.91
CA ARG A 25 4.14 -9.15 -7.62
C ARG A 25 3.30 -8.43 -6.57
N TRP A 26 2.68 -7.31 -6.96
CA TRP A 26 1.87 -6.52 -6.03
C TRP A 26 0.62 -7.30 -5.59
N LEU A 27 -0.08 -7.93 -6.54
CA LEU A 27 -1.26 -8.74 -6.22
C LEU A 27 -0.92 -9.95 -5.36
N ASP A 28 0.27 -10.52 -5.52
CA ASP A 28 0.70 -11.67 -4.73
C ASP A 28 0.92 -11.33 -3.25
N CYS A 29 0.95 -10.05 -2.89
CA CYS A 29 0.93 -9.63 -1.49
C CYS A 29 -0.42 -9.83 -0.83
N PHE A 30 -1.49 -10.03 -1.59
CA PHE A 30 -2.87 -10.17 -1.10
C PHE A 30 -3.34 -11.60 -1.20
N THR A 31 -4.26 -11.97 -0.29
CA THR A 31 -5.01 -13.23 -0.46
C THR A 31 -6.01 -13.10 -1.62
N ASP A 32 -6.49 -14.24 -2.13
CA ASP A 32 -7.41 -14.23 -3.27
C ASP A 32 -8.74 -13.53 -2.96
N ASP A 33 -9.17 -13.56 -1.70
CA ASP A 33 -10.41 -12.97 -1.22
C ASP A 33 -10.19 -11.70 -0.41
N ALA A 34 -9.03 -11.07 -0.53
CA ALA A 34 -8.68 -9.87 0.23
C ALA A 34 -9.68 -8.74 0.01
N VAL A 35 -9.77 -7.87 1.01
CA VAL A 35 -10.59 -6.65 0.97
C VAL A 35 -9.68 -5.44 1.10
N GLN A 36 -9.81 -4.49 0.16
CA GLN A 36 -9.01 -3.27 0.14
C GLN A 36 -9.92 -2.06 0.15
N GLU A 37 -9.72 -1.16 1.12
CA GLU A 37 -10.27 0.20 1.09
C GLU A 37 -9.12 1.18 0.91
N ASP A 38 -9.12 1.93 -0.18
CA ASP A 38 -7.98 2.79 -0.49
C ASP A 38 -8.43 4.03 -1.28
N PRO A 39 -8.65 5.16 -0.59
CA PRO A 39 -8.62 5.34 0.86
C PRO A 39 -9.89 4.87 1.55
N VAL A 40 -9.84 4.81 2.88
CA VAL A 40 -11.02 4.58 3.72
C VAL A 40 -12.10 5.62 3.38
N GLY A 41 -13.34 5.16 3.25
CA GLY A 41 -14.47 5.99 2.81
C GLY A 41 -14.87 5.78 1.36
N THR A 42 -14.04 5.09 0.56
CA THR A 42 -14.41 4.65 -0.78
C THR A 42 -14.98 3.23 -0.71
N PRO A 43 -15.78 2.81 -1.73
CA PRO A 43 -16.27 1.43 -1.75
C PRO A 43 -15.11 0.43 -1.73
N PRO A 44 -15.21 -0.64 -0.93
CA PRO A 44 -14.12 -1.61 -0.87
C PRO A 44 -13.97 -2.40 -2.17
N ASN A 45 -12.73 -2.70 -2.51
CA ASN A 45 -12.39 -3.62 -3.59
C ASN A 45 -12.27 -5.02 -2.98
N ILE A 46 -13.11 -5.94 -3.43
CA ILE A 46 -13.19 -7.28 -2.86
C ILE A 46 -12.69 -8.29 -3.88
N GLY A 47 -11.64 -9.01 -3.51
CA GLY A 47 -11.06 -10.07 -4.32
C GLY A 47 -10.02 -9.58 -5.32
N ARG A 48 -9.27 -10.53 -5.87
CA ARG A 48 -8.12 -10.27 -6.72
C ARG A 48 -8.45 -9.46 -7.98
N ALA A 49 -9.60 -9.72 -8.61
CA ALA A 49 -9.99 -9.01 -9.82
C ALA A 49 -10.24 -7.53 -9.54
N ALA A 50 -10.99 -7.21 -8.47
CA ALA A 50 -11.30 -5.82 -8.11
C ALA A 50 -10.05 -5.07 -7.64
N ILE A 51 -9.18 -5.72 -6.86
CA ILE A 51 -7.93 -5.13 -6.39
C ILE A 51 -6.98 -4.91 -7.57
N GLY A 52 -6.95 -5.83 -8.54
CA GLY A 52 -6.17 -5.66 -9.77
C GLY A 52 -6.66 -4.48 -10.62
N ALA A 53 -7.98 -4.30 -10.71
CA ALA A 53 -8.55 -3.15 -11.41
C ALA A 53 -8.15 -1.82 -10.72
N PHE A 54 -8.11 -1.80 -9.39
CA PHE A 54 -7.61 -0.66 -8.65
C PHE A 54 -6.15 -0.35 -9.01
N PHE A 55 -5.30 -1.37 -9.07
CA PHE A 55 -3.90 -1.21 -9.46
C PHE A 55 -3.80 -0.58 -10.85
N ASP A 56 -4.56 -1.12 -11.81
CA ASP A 56 -4.52 -0.65 -13.20
C ASP A 56 -4.95 0.83 -13.31
N ALA A 57 -5.91 1.25 -12.49
CA ALA A 57 -6.45 2.60 -12.53
C ALA A 57 -5.59 3.63 -11.79
N ASN A 58 -4.81 3.22 -10.77
CA ASN A 58 -4.25 4.17 -9.80
C ASN A 58 -2.74 4.11 -9.63
N VAL A 59 -2.06 3.03 -10.03
CA VAL A 59 -0.67 2.81 -9.62
C VAL A 59 0.36 3.27 -10.67
N ASN A 60 -0.08 3.56 -11.89
CA ASN A 60 0.85 4.04 -12.93
C ASN A 60 1.45 5.39 -12.52
N GLY A 61 2.78 5.46 -12.53
CA GLY A 61 3.50 6.68 -12.14
C GLY A 61 3.61 6.92 -10.64
N VAL A 62 3.34 5.89 -9.84
CA VAL A 62 3.35 5.97 -8.37
C VAL A 62 4.56 5.24 -7.81
N THR A 63 5.25 5.86 -6.86
CA THR A 63 6.25 5.17 -6.04
C THR A 63 5.84 5.28 -4.58
N LEU A 64 6.03 4.19 -3.83
CA LEU A 64 5.65 4.08 -2.43
C LEU A 64 6.88 3.75 -1.60
N ARG A 65 7.04 4.40 -0.46
CA ARG A 65 8.12 4.09 0.48
C ARG A 65 7.61 4.05 1.92
N CYS A 66 8.21 3.20 2.73
CA CYS A 66 7.99 3.21 4.17
C CYS A 66 8.65 4.43 4.79
N THR A 67 7.96 5.07 5.74
CA THR A 67 8.50 6.22 6.48
C THR A 67 8.91 5.86 7.90
N ALA A 68 8.48 4.69 8.39
CA ALA A 68 8.83 4.17 9.71
C ALA A 68 8.62 2.65 9.73
N PRO A 69 9.24 1.93 10.66
CA PRO A 69 8.97 0.51 10.84
C PRO A 69 7.50 0.25 11.18
N PRO A 70 6.92 -0.88 10.74
CA PRO A 70 5.54 -1.19 11.05
C PRO A 70 5.37 -1.54 12.53
N LEU A 71 4.19 -1.25 13.06
CA LEU A 71 3.76 -1.77 14.35
C LEU A 71 3.01 -3.08 14.11
N VAL A 72 3.49 -4.18 14.67
CA VAL A 72 2.92 -5.50 14.48
C VAL A 72 2.36 -6.00 15.80
N VAL A 73 1.06 -6.28 15.83
CA VAL A 73 0.38 -6.81 17.01
C VAL A 73 -0.46 -8.01 16.58
N GLY A 74 -0.01 -9.19 16.90
CA GLY A 74 -0.65 -10.42 16.41
C GLY A 74 -0.55 -10.51 14.90
N ASN A 75 -1.69 -10.65 14.23
CA ASN A 75 -1.78 -10.64 12.77
C ASN A 75 -2.22 -9.27 12.22
N GLU A 76 -2.23 -8.23 13.06
CA GLU A 76 -2.60 -6.89 12.63
C GLU A 76 -1.37 -6.00 12.57
N VAL A 77 -1.36 -5.12 11.58
CA VAL A 77 -0.20 -4.29 11.27
C VAL A 77 -0.67 -2.86 11.05
N ILE A 78 0.06 -1.91 11.64
CA ILE A 78 -0.04 -0.50 11.28
C ILE A 78 1.24 -0.16 10.53
N ALA A 79 1.09 0.27 9.27
CA ALA A 79 2.22 0.60 8.40
C ALA A 79 2.18 2.08 8.04
N PHE A 80 3.35 2.66 7.79
CA PHE A 80 3.53 4.09 7.57
C PHE A 80 4.23 4.31 6.24
N PHE A 81 3.59 5.10 5.36
CA PHE A 81 4.10 5.32 4.01
C PHE A 81 4.05 6.79 3.61
N ALA A 82 4.83 7.09 2.58
CA ALA A 82 4.66 8.28 1.75
C ALA A 82 4.59 7.82 0.30
N VAL A 83 3.79 8.52 -0.50
CA VAL A 83 3.67 8.22 -1.92
C VAL A 83 4.14 9.41 -2.74
N ARG A 84 4.81 9.11 -3.87
CA ARG A 84 5.18 10.06 -4.90
C ARG A 84 4.41 9.69 -6.15
N THR A 85 3.70 10.66 -6.73
CA THR A 85 2.88 10.42 -7.92
C THR A 85 3.13 11.50 -8.96
N THR A 86 3.21 11.09 -10.22
CA THR A 86 3.38 11.99 -11.35
C THR A 86 2.04 12.13 -12.07
N MET A 87 1.58 13.36 -12.21
CA MET A 87 0.35 13.70 -12.94
C MET A 87 0.72 14.71 -14.02
N GLY A 88 0.66 14.25 -15.27
CA GLY A 88 1.15 15.07 -16.40
C GLY A 88 2.64 15.24 -16.31
N ASP A 89 3.10 16.50 -16.27
CA ASP A 89 4.52 16.84 -16.15
C ASP A 89 4.92 17.27 -14.74
N GLN A 90 4.00 17.12 -13.77
CA GLN A 90 4.23 17.50 -12.38
C GLN A 90 4.25 16.28 -11.47
N THR A 91 5.11 16.35 -10.45
CA THR A 91 5.21 15.31 -9.42
C THR A 91 4.77 15.89 -8.09
N PHE A 92 4.00 15.09 -7.35
CA PHE A 92 3.45 15.44 -6.05
C PHE A 92 3.84 14.38 -5.03
N ILE A 93 3.84 14.77 -3.77
CA ILE A 93 4.07 13.86 -2.65
C ILE A 93 2.88 13.93 -1.71
N LEU A 94 2.40 12.76 -1.30
CA LEU A 94 1.48 12.61 -0.18
C LEU A 94 2.33 12.07 0.98
N PRO A 95 2.67 12.94 1.95
CA PRO A 95 3.72 12.59 2.92
C PRO A 95 3.28 11.67 4.02
N ARG A 96 1.96 11.51 4.22
CA ARG A 96 1.44 10.75 5.34
C ARG A 96 0.33 9.82 4.89
N ILE A 97 0.64 8.53 4.86
CA ILE A 97 -0.33 7.46 4.64
C ILE A 97 -0.15 6.46 5.77
N ILE A 98 -1.25 6.09 6.40
CA ILE A 98 -1.25 5.07 7.44
C ILE A 98 -2.17 3.96 7.01
N ASP A 99 -1.63 2.74 6.93
CA ASP A 99 -2.42 1.57 6.55
C ASP A 99 -2.66 0.68 7.76
N HIS A 100 -3.91 0.26 7.93
CA HIS A 100 -4.25 -0.83 8.82
C HIS A 100 -4.39 -2.09 7.98
N ILE A 101 -3.56 -3.07 8.27
CA ILE A 101 -3.48 -4.32 7.53
C ILE A 101 -3.79 -5.47 8.47
N VAL A 102 -4.62 -6.41 8.01
CA VAL A 102 -4.81 -7.70 8.69
C VAL A 102 -4.17 -8.76 7.81
N LEU A 103 -3.24 -9.53 8.39
CA LEU A 103 -2.57 -10.61 7.69
C LEU A 103 -3.44 -11.87 7.72
N ASP A 104 -3.20 -12.76 6.75
CA ASP A 104 -3.83 -14.08 6.77
C ASP A 104 -3.26 -14.96 7.90
N ASP A 105 -3.79 -16.16 8.05
CA ASP A 105 -3.37 -17.08 9.12
C ASP A 105 -1.91 -17.48 9.01
N THR A 106 -1.32 -17.42 7.82
CA THR A 106 0.09 -17.75 7.64
C THR A 106 1.00 -16.57 7.95
N GLY A 107 0.45 -15.35 8.04
CA GLY A 107 1.22 -14.12 8.26
C GLY A 107 2.04 -13.69 7.04
N THR A 108 1.72 -14.18 5.84
CA THR A 108 2.53 -13.95 4.63
C THR A 108 1.82 -13.13 3.57
N ARG A 109 0.53 -12.86 3.73
CA ARG A 109 -0.27 -12.08 2.77
C ARG A 109 -1.26 -11.19 3.50
N PHE A 110 -1.68 -10.12 2.81
CA PHE A 110 -2.71 -9.22 3.32
C PHE A 110 -4.09 -9.82 3.09
N ALA A 111 -4.83 -10.07 4.15
CA ALA A 111 -6.24 -10.45 4.08
C ALA A 111 -7.13 -9.21 3.97
N SER A 112 -6.72 -8.09 4.58
CA SER A 112 -7.36 -6.80 4.39
C SER A 112 -6.35 -5.67 4.49
N LEU A 113 -6.64 -4.58 3.78
CA LEU A 113 -5.82 -3.37 3.83
C LEU A 113 -6.75 -2.17 3.78
N ARG A 114 -6.61 -1.28 4.76
CA ARG A 114 -7.35 -0.03 4.81
C ARG A 114 -6.35 1.12 4.87
N ALA A 115 -6.36 1.97 3.85
CA ALA A 115 -5.44 3.09 3.73
C ALA A 115 -6.10 4.39 4.21
N PHE A 116 -5.43 5.07 5.13
CA PHE A 116 -5.89 6.33 5.70
C PHE A 116 -4.98 7.45 5.20
N PHE A 117 -5.52 8.34 4.39
CA PHE A 117 -4.81 9.55 3.97
C PHE A 117 -5.80 10.62 3.54
N ASP A 118 -5.32 11.85 3.51
CA ASP A 118 -6.09 13.03 3.15
C ASP A 118 -5.43 13.70 1.94
N PHE A 119 -6.13 13.73 0.81
CA PHE A 119 -5.61 14.36 -0.41
C PHE A 119 -5.31 15.85 -0.25
N SER A 120 -5.91 16.53 0.72
CA SER A 120 -5.59 17.93 0.98
C SER A 120 -4.13 18.13 1.44
N GLU A 121 -3.46 17.06 1.87
CA GLU A 121 -2.05 17.08 2.26
C GLU A 121 -1.09 16.91 1.09
N LEU A 122 -1.60 16.69 -0.12
CA LEU A 122 -0.78 16.53 -1.32
C LEU A 122 -0.02 17.82 -1.61
N VAL A 123 1.29 17.72 -1.78
CA VAL A 123 2.17 18.87 -2.02
C VAL A 123 3.05 18.62 -3.24
N PRO A 124 3.45 19.67 -3.97
CA PRO A 124 4.41 19.49 -5.07
C PRO A 124 5.74 18.93 -4.55
N ALA A 125 6.33 18.02 -5.30
CA ALA A 125 7.65 17.50 -4.99
C ALA A 125 8.70 18.59 -5.24
N VAL A 126 9.70 18.67 -4.34
CA VAL A 126 10.80 19.60 -4.45
C VAL A 126 12.09 18.80 -4.46
N GLY A 127 12.87 18.92 -5.52
CA GLY A 127 14.11 18.17 -5.67
C GLY A 127 13.86 16.67 -5.81
N ASP A 128 14.62 15.88 -5.05
CA ASP A 128 14.59 14.41 -5.11
C ASP A 128 13.72 13.77 -4.01
N ASP A 129 12.83 14.52 -3.43
CA ASP A 129 11.95 14.00 -2.36
C ASP A 129 11.15 12.77 -2.79
#